data_da9218a5868d5c7513c796433ccdb9bc
#
_entry.id   da9218a5868d5c7513c796433ccdb9bc
#
_cell.length_a   1.000
_cell.length_b   1.000
_cell.length_c   1.000
_cell.angle_alpha   90.00
_cell.angle_beta   90.00
_cell.angle_gamma   90.00
#
_symmetry.space_group_name_H-M   'P 1'
#
loop_
_entity.id
_entity.type
_entity.pdbx_description
1 polymer ?
#
loop_
_entity_poly.entity_id
_entity_poly.type
_entity_poly.pdbx_seq_one_letter_code
_entity_poly.pdbx_strand_id
1 'polypeptide(L)'
;DFLNFTEVHSHAAQQKLVRDDLEEIIGRIDRIVFVEDELTTGNTIGNIVSLIRESFPFPVKFAAASLINGMDDKGLEKFCREDIALCFLQKADYCDFPRRAEAVKGDGEYFPAHPLGEVQQRKALDVESWKASDYINARRLTNGASYARACESLWEQFLSVNGRICKKRILVLGTEEIMYPALFLGKCLEKDNEVICHGTTRSPILVSS
;
A
#
# COMPACT_ATOMS: atom_id res chain seq x y z
N ASP A 1 2.63 18.51 11.99
CA ASP A 1 1.31 18.85 11.45
C ASP A 1 0.88 17.86 10.36
N PHE A 2 -0.44 17.81 10.09
CA PHE A 2 -1.00 16.92 9.07
C PHE A 2 -1.88 17.71 8.11
N LEU A 3 -1.81 17.36 6.83
CA LEU A 3 -2.84 17.67 5.86
C LEU A 3 -3.89 16.56 5.94
N ASN A 4 -5.13 16.94 6.22
CA ASN A 4 -6.24 16.00 6.34
C ASN A 4 -7.08 16.06 5.06
N PHE A 5 -7.43 14.90 4.53
CA PHE A 5 -8.36 14.79 3.41
C PHE A 5 -9.36 13.65 3.67
N THR A 6 -10.54 13.81 3.10
CA THR A 6 -11.60 12.81 3.22
C THR A 6 -11.70 12.01 1.95
N GLU A 7 -11.82 10.71 2.11
CA GLU A 7 -12.08 9.78 1.03
C GLU A 7 -13.52 9.28 1.13
N VAL A 8 -14.30 9.45 0.07
CA VAL A 8 -15.75 9.16 0.08
C VAL A 8 -16.02 7.64 0.15
N HIS A 9 -15.06 6.82 -0.21
CA HIS A 9 -15.19 5.36 -0.31
C HIS A 9 -14.20 4.56 0.54
N SER A 10 -13.38 5.23 1.35
CA SER A 10 -12.44 4.55 2.25
C SER A 10 -13.13 4.25 3.59
N HIS A 11 -12.88 3.06 4.12
CA HIS A 11 -13.30 2.66 5.47
C HIS A 11 -12.56 3.45 6.58
N ALA A 12 -11.55 4.21 6.21
CA ALA A 12 -10.86 5.15 7.10
C ALA A 12 -11.46 6.55 6.94
N ALA A 13 -12.16 7.03 7.93
CA ALA A 13 -12.88 8.31 7.91
C ALA A 13 -11.99 9.55 7.68
N GLN A 14 -10.68 9.44 7.87
CA GLN A 14 -9.71 10.51 7.63
C GLN A 14 -8.36 9.93 7.19
N GLN A 15 -7.90 10.37 6.05
CA GLN A 15 -6.52 10.15 5.60
C GLN A 15 -5.65 11.33 5.98
N LYS A 16 -4.38 11.06 6.30
CA LYS A 16 -3.44 12.06 6.80
C LYS A 16 -2.15 12.00 6.01
N LEU A 17 -1.73 13.14 5.49
CA LEU A 17 -0.41 13.32 4.91
C LEU A 17 0.43 14.17 5.85
N VAL A 18 1.66 13.76 6.14
CA VAL A 18 2.54 14.50 7.03
C VAL A 18 2.98 15.80 6.33
N ARG A 19 2.51 16.93 6.83
CA ARG A 19 2.75 18.24 6.25
C ARG A 19 4.22 18.62 6.31
N ASP A 20 4.84 18.41 7.47
CA ASP A 20 6.23 18.80 7.73
C ASP A 20 7.20 18.10 6.76
N ASP A 21 6.92 16.84 6.39
CA ASP A 21 7.72 16.09 5.41
C ASP A 21 7.63 16.71 4.00
N LEU A 22 6.44 17.20 3.62
CA LEU A 22 6.29 17.91 2.34
C LEU A 22 6.95 19.27 2.35
N GLU A 23 6.81 20.05 3.44
CA GLU A 23 7.44 21.35 3.58
C GLU A 23 8.96 21.27 3.41
N GLU A 24 9.57 20.17 3.88
CA GLU A 24 11.01 19.95 3.77
C GLU A 24 11.48 19.83 2.33
N ILE A 25 10.66 19.23 1.44
CA ILE A 25 11.14 18.87 0.08
C ILE A 25 10.42 19.57 -1.06
N ILE A 26 9.20 20.12 -0.86
CA ILE A 26 8.33 20.56 -1.95
C ILE A 26 8.98 21.62 -2.85
N GLY A 27 9.80 22.48 -2.29
CA GLY A 27 10.55 23.50 -3.05
C GLY A 27 11.78 22.96 -3.80
N ARG A 28 12.10 21.67 -3.66
CA ARG A 28 13.30 21.04 -4.27
C ARG A 28 12.95 19.90 -5.22
N ILE A 29 11.66 19.63 -5.42
CA ILE A 29 11.18 18.58 -6.31
C ILE A 29 10.43 19.17 -7.49
N ASP A 30 10.53 18.52 -8.64
CA ASP A 30 9.83 18.92 -9.87
C ASP A 30 8.49 18.21 -10.03
N ARG A 31 8.34 17.04 -9.40
CA ARG A 31 7.17 16.18 -9.61
C ARG A 31 6.84 15.33 -8.38
N ILE A 32 5.54 15.17 -8.14
CA ILE A 32 4.99 14.16 -7.23
C ILE A 32 4.34 13.07 -8.08
N VAL A 33 4.68 11.81 -7.80
CA VAL A 33 4.10 10.64 -8.45
C VAL A 33 3.33 9.83 -7.40
N PHE A 34 2.02 9.71 -7.60
CA PHE A 34 1.18 8.81 -6.83
C PHE A 34 1.30 7.41 -7.41
N VAL A 35 1.44 6.40 -6.56
CA VAL A 35 1.51 5.00 -6.98
C VAL A 35 0.41 4.24 -6.27
N GLU A 36 -0.49 3.63 -7.06
CA GLU A 36 -1.66 2.92 -6.58
C GLU A 36 -1.72 1.52 -7.22
N ASP A 37 -2.33 0.58 -6.55
CA ASP A 37 -2.66 -0.71 -7.15
C ASP A 37 -3.82 -0.55 -8.16
N GLU A 38 -4.82 0.25 -7.81
CA GLU A 38 -6.02 0.46 -8.62
C GLU A 38 -6.52 1.90 -8.51
N LEU A 39 -6.79 2.51 -9.66
CA LEU A 39 -7.50 3.80 -9.76
C LEU A 39 -8.95 3.55 -10.15
N THR A 40 -9.87 3.69 -9.23
CA THR A 40 -11.32 3.53 -9.50
C THR A 40 -11.96 4.80 -10.07
N THR A 41 -11.89 5.90 -9.33
CA THR A 41 -12.44 7.21 -9.74
C THR A 41 -11.37 8.29 -9.90
N GLY A 42 -10.21 8.11 -9.31
CA GLY A 42 -9.15 9.11 -9.22
C GLY A 42 -9.45 10.29 -8.27
N ASN A 43 -10.57 10.26 -7.56
CA ASN A 43 -10.98 11.38 -6.68
C ASN A 43 -9.99 11.61 -5.54
N THR A 44 -9.46 10.56 -4.94
CA THR A 44 -8.46 10.64 -3.86
C THR A 44 -7.24 11.43 -4.30
N ILE A 45 -6.66 11.06 -5.44
CA ILE A 45 -5.49 11.76 -5.99
C ILE A 45 -5.85 13.21 -6.34
N GLY A 46 -6.97 13.46 -7.01
CA GLY A 46 -7.42 14.81 -7.31
C GLY A 46 -7.56 15.69 -6.06
N ASN A 47 -8.13 15.15 -4.98
CA ASN A 47 -8.28 15.86 -3.71
C ASN A 47 -6.92 16.17 -3.08
N ILE A 48 -5.98 15.22 -3.08
CA ILE A 48 -4.63 15.43 -2.56
C ILE A 48 -3.89 16.48 -3.39
N VAL A 49 -3.98 16.42 -4.72
CA VAL A 49 -3.38 17.42 -5.62
C VAL A 49 -3.91 18.81 -5.34
N SER A 50 -5.23 18.98 -5.22
CA SER A 50 -5.84 20.26 -4.87
C SER A 50 -5.33 20.78 -3.53
N LEU A 51 -5.28 19.94 -2.51
CA LEU A 51 -4.81 20.28 -1.18
C LEU A 51 -3.33 20.71 -1.18
N ILE A 52 -2.48 20.03 -1.95
CA ILE A 52 -1.05 20.38 -2.07
C ILE A 52 -0.91 21.72 -2.78
N ARG A 53 -1.64 21.97 -3.87
CA ARG A 53 -1.60 23.25 -4.59
C ARG A 53 -2.06 24.42 -3.73
N GLU A 54 -3.09 24.22 -2.92
CA GLU A 54 -3.59 25.23 -2.00
C GLU A 54 -2.61 25.51 -0.85
N SER A 55 -1.92 24.48 -0.37
CA SER A 55 -1.02 24.58 0.79
C SER A 55 0.37 25.05 0.45
N PHE A 56 0.84 24.82 -0.79
CA PHE A 56 2.21 25.08 -1.20
C PHE A 56 2.28 25.78 -2.56
N PRO A 57 2.77 27.02 -2.60
CA PRO A 57 2.83 27.83 -3.82
C PRO A 57 4.06 27.49 -4.70
N PHE A 58 4.34 26.21 -4.92
CA PHE A 58 5.45 25.74 -5.75
C PHE A 58 4.96 25.11 -7.06
N PRO A 59 5.66 25.29 -8.17
CA PRO A 59 5.24 24.76 -9.48
C PRO A 59 5.58 23.27 -9.64
N VAL A 60 5.00 22.42 -8.78
CA VAL A 60 5.20 20.98 -8.83
C VAL A 60 4.24 20.34 -9.83
N LYS A 61 4.75 19.43 -10.66
CA LYS A 61 3.94 18.60 -11.56
C LYS A 61 3.44 17.35 -10.84
N PHE A 62 2.32 16.83 -11.32
CA PHE A 62 1.70 15.64 -10.74
C PHE A 62 1.59 14.53 -11.76
N ALA A 63 1.74 13.30 -11.29
CA ALA A 63 1.51 12.10 -12.07
C ALA A 63 0.90 11.01 -11.19
N ALA A 64 0.16 10.09 -11.80
CA ALA A 64 -0.32 8.87 -11.17
C ALA A 64 0.12 7.65 -11.98
N ALA A 65 0.55 6.61 -11.27
CA ALA A 65 0.91 5.33 -11.84
C ALA A 65 0.11 4.22 -11.13
N SER A 66 -0.54 3.32 -11.88
CA SER A 66 -1.30 2.22 -11.30
C SER A 66 -1.14 0.93 -12.07
N LEU A 67 -1.42 -0.20 -11.42
CA LEU A 67 -1.54 -1.48 -12.11
C LEU A 67 -2.84 -1.51 -12.92
N ILE A 68 -3.94 -1.08 -12.32
CA ILE A 68 -5.26 -1.08 -12.93
C ILE A 68 -5.82 0.34 -12.97
N ASN A 69 -6.43 0.70 -14.09
CA ASN A 69 -7.18 1.94 -14.23
C ASN A 69 -8.64 1.63 -14.59
N GLY A 70 -9.53 1.84 -13.63
CA GLY A 70 -10.98 1.72 -13.76
C GLY A 70 -11.72 3.05 -13.96
N MET A 71 -11.00 4.20 -14.01
CA MET A 71 -11.64 5.50 -14.18
C MET A 71 -12.48 5.54 -15.45
N ASP A 72 -13.67 6.13 -15.36
CA ASP A 72 -14.50 6.48 -16.52
C ASP A 72 -13.93 7.68 -17.28
N ASP A 73 -14.58 8.04 -18.37
CA ASP A 73 -14.15 9.18 -19.20
C ASP A 73 -14.13 10.49 -18.42
N LYS A 74 -15.05 10.68 -17.47
CA LYS A 74 -15.09 11.89 -16.63
C LYS A 74 -13.89 11.98 -15.69
N GLY A 75 -13.45 10.87 -15.13
CA GLY A 75 -12.24 10.78 -14.32
C GLY A 75 -10.99 11.10 -15.14
N LEU A 76 -10.92 10.56 -16.36
CA LEU A 76 -9.81 10.83 -17.30
C LEU A 76 -9.77 12.29 -17.73
N GLU A 77 -10.94 12.88 -18.07
CA GLU A 77 -11.04 14.30 -18.42
C GLU A 77 -10.65 15.21 -17.24
N LYS A 78 -11.05 14.82 -16.01
CA LYS A 78 -10.62 15.54 -14.79
C LYS A 78 -9.11 15.55 -14.65
N PHE A 79 -8.45 14.41 -14.78
CA PHE A 79 -6.98 14.31 -14.69
C PHE A 79 -6.30 15.15 -15.78
N CYS A 80 -6.82 15.11 -17.00
CA CYS A 80 -6.32 15.93 -18.10
C CYS A 80 -6.45 17.43 -17.79
N ARG A 81 -7.62 17.87 -17.33
CA ARG A 81 -7.89 19.27 -16.99
C ARG A 81 -7.02 19.76 -15.82
N GLU A 82 -6.73 18.88 -14.88
CA GLU A 82 -5.91 19.16 -13.71
C GLU A 82 -4.41 18.96 -13.96
N ASP A 83 -3.99 18.71 -15.20
CA ASP A 83 -2.59 18.46 -15.59
C ASP A 83 -1.94 17.37 -14.72
N ILE A 84 -2.67 16.27 -14.50
CA ILE A 84 -2.16 15.08 -13.82
C ILE A 84 -1.84 14.03 -14.89
N ALA A 85 -0.55 13.76 -15.10
CA ALA A 85 -0.12 12.71 -16.02
C ALA A 85 -0.55 11.33 -15.50
N LEU A 86 -0.97 10.43 -16.40
CA LEU A 86 -1.45 9.10 -16.04
C LEU A 86 -0.66 8.01 -16.77
N CYS A 87 -0.23 6.99 -16.02
CA CYS A 87 0.37 5.76 -16.52
C CYS A 87 -0.27 4.56 -15.85
N PHE A 88 -0.64 3.53 -16.59
CA PHE A 88 -1.22 2.29 -16.03
C PHE A 88 -0.88 1.08 -16.92
N LEU A 89 -0.94 -0.10 -16.33
CA LEU A 89 -0.68 -1.35 -17.07
C LEU A 89 -1.94 -1.89 -17.75
N GLN A 90 -3.08 -1.86 -17.05
CA GLN A 90 -4.34 -2.45 -17.53
C GLN A 90 -5.48 -1.46 -17.37
N LYS A 91 -6.25 -1.24 -18.45
CA LYS A 91 -7.55 -0.56 -18.38
C LYS A 91 -8.61 -1.57 -17.98
N ALA A 92 -9.41 -1.24 -16.97
CA ALA A 92 -10.58 -2.01 -16.57
C ALA A 92 -11.87 -1.22 -16.85
N ASP A 93 -12.94 -1.95 -17.11
CA ASP A 93 -14.29 -1.42 -17.22
C ASP A 93 -15.13 -1.95 -16.04
N TYR A 94 -15.59 -1.03 -15.21
CA TYR A 94 -16.36 -1.36 -14.00
C TYR A 94 -17.86 -1.07 -14.15
N CYS A 95 -18.34 -0.71 -15.32
CA CYS A 95 -19.74 -0.34 -15.55
C CYS A 95 -20.72 -1.44 -15.13
N ASP A 96 -20.34 -2.71 -15.26
CA ASP A 96 -21.16 -3.87 -14.91
C ASP A 96 -21.01 -4.33 -13.44
N PHE A 97 -20.03 -3.82 -12.70
CA PHE A 97 -19.74 -4.29 -11.35
C PHE A 97 -20.88 -4.07 -10.35
N PRO A 98 -21.58 -2.92 -10.32
CA PRO A 98 -22.71 -2.74 -9.43
C PRO A 98 -23.77 -3.82 -9.63
N ARG A 99 -24.14 -4.10 -10.89
CA ARG A 99 -25.13 -5.13 -11.24
C ARG A 99 -24.64 -6.53 -10.86
N ARG A 100 -23.35 -6.83 -11.04
CA ARG A 100 -22.76 -8.12 -10.64
C ARG A 100 -22.72 -8.27 -9.13
N ALA A 101 -22.40 -7.20 -8.41
CA ALA A 101 -22.41 -7.20 -6.94
C ALA A 101 -23.82 -7.45 -6.38
N GLU A 102 -24.87 -6.84 -6.97
CA GLU A 102 -26.27 -7.09 -6.59
C GLU A 102 -26.70 -8.54 -6.83
N ALA A 103 -26.10 -9.22 -7.79
CA ALA A 103 -26.37 -10.62 -8.09
C ALA A 103 -25.70 -11.60 -7.11
N VAL A 104 -24.67 -11.15 -6.41
CA VAL A 104 -23.96 -11.96 -5.38
C VAL A 104 -24.85 -11.98 -4.14
N LYS A 105 -25.48 -13.14 -3.88
CA LYS A 105 -26.18 -13.36 -2.61
C LYS A 105 -25.15 -13.75 -1.56
N GLY A 106 -24.73 -12.78 -0.77
CA GLY A 106 -24.01 -13.06 0.48
C GLY A 106 -24.97 -13.71 1.48
N ASP A 107 -24.48 -14.58 2.34
CA ASP A 107 -25.23 -15.15 3.45
C ASP A 107 -25.57 -14.11 4.54
N GLY A 108 -25.02 -12.88 4.40
CA GLY A 108 -25.17 -11.78 5.35
C GLY A 108 -24.33 -11.98 6.63
N GLU A 109 -23.53 -13.03 6.71
CA GLU A 109 -22.60 -13.18 7.82
C GLU A 109 -21.44 -12.21 7.66
N TYR A 110 -21.42 -11.24 8.53
CA TYR A 110 -20.29 -10.37 8.74
C TYR A 110 -19.45 -11.00 9.87
N PHE A 111 -18.21 -11.32 9.58
CA PHE A 111 -17.28 -11.73 10.63
C PHE A 111 -16.75 -10.46 11.33
N PRO A 112 -17.42 -9.95 12.40
CA PRO A 112 -16.84 -8.88 13.17
C PRO A 112 -15.53 -9.43 13.71
N ALA A 113 -14.47 -8.64 13.67
CA ALA A 113 -13.30 -8.92 14.48
C ALA A 113 -13.84 -9.03 15.93
N HIS A 114 -14.02 -10.25 16.39
CA HIS A 114 -14.38 -10.45 17.79
C HIS A 114 -13.32 -9.72 18.59
N PRO A 115 -13.69 -8.84 19.54
CA PRO A 115 -12.75 -8.42 20.54
C PRO A 115 -12.17 -9.73 21.05
N LEU A 116 -10.87 -9.91 20.88
CA LEU A 116 -10.17 -11.12 21.33
C LEU A 116 -10.63 -11.32 22.78
N GLY A 117 -11.62 -12.20 22.99
CA GLY A 117 -11.99 -12.65 24.30
C GLY A 117 -10.71 -13.13 24.96
N GLU A 118 -10.59 -13.01 26.25
CA GLU A 118 -9.37 -13.30 27.02
C GLU A 118 -8.46 -14.24 26.25
N VAL A 119 -7.39 -13.67 25.71
CA VAL A 119 -6.39 -14.45 24.98
C VAL A 119 -5.96 -15.51 25.97
N GLN A 120 -6.51 -16.71 25.84
CA GLN A 120 -5.95 -17.85 26.56
C GLN A 120 -4.46 -17.72 26.31
N GLN A 121 -3.69 -17.52 27.38
CA GLN A 121 -2.24 -17.45 27.29
C GLN A 121 -1.78 -18.76 26.61
N ARG A 122 -1.85 -18.77 25.28
CA ARG A 122 -1.14 -19.79 24.53
C ARG A 122 0.30 -19.61 24.99
N LYS A 123 0.92 -20.69 25.47
CA LYS A 123 2.37 -20.74 25.70
C LYS A 123 3.01 -19.90 24.61
N ALA A 124 3.68 -18.82 25.01
CA ALA A 124 4.38 -17.97 24.06
C ALA A 124 5.14 -18.90 23.12
N LEU A 125 4.77 -18.90 21.85
CA LEU A 125 5.63 -19.51 20.86
C LEU A 125 6.99 -18.87 21.11
N ASP A 126 8.06 -19.65 21.20
CA ASP A 126 9.42 -19.12 21.20
C ASP A 126 9.62 -18.37 19.89
N VAL A 127 9.11 -17.15 19.88
CA VAL A 127 9.30 -16.23 18.75
C VAL A 127 10.64 -15.59 18.99
N GLU A 128 11.64 -16.03 18.29
CA GLU A 128 12.88 -15.28 18.21
C GLU A 128 12.60 -13.93 17.59
N SER A 129 12.61 -12.90 18.38
CA SER A 129 12.49 -11.53 17.92
C SER A 129 13.86 -10.87 17.97
N TRP A 130 14.26 -10.29 16.86
CA TRP A 130 15.50 -9.52 16.77
C TRP A 130 15.22 -8.19 16.08
N LYS A 131 15.92 -7.18 16.51
CA LYS A 131 15.78 -5.84 15.97
C LYS A 131 16.70 -5.68 14.77
N ALA A 132 16.14 -5.37 13.61
CA ALA A 132 16.92 -5.01 12.45
C ALA A 132 17.70 -3.71 12.72
N SER A 133 18.96 -3.65 12.31
CA SER A 133 19.69 -2.40 12.15
C SER A 133 19.09 -1.62 10.96
N ASP A 134 19.35 -0.32 10.91
CA ASP A 134 18.96 0.54 9.78
C ASP A 134 17.44 0.61 9.52
N TYR A 135 16.63 0.53 10.59
CA TYR A 135 15.19 0.71 10.48
C TYR A 135 14.82 2.06 9.86
N ILE A 136 13.98 2.00 8.84
CA ILE A 136 13.41 3.18 8.17
C ILE A 136 11.88 3.15 8.29
N ASN A 137 11.30 4.26 8.73
CA ASN A 137 9.85 4.42 8.77
C ASN A 137 9.33 4.81 7.39
N ALA A 138 8.76 3.86 6.66
CA ALA A 138 8.23 4.07 5.30
C ALA A 138 7.00 5.00 5.24
N ARG A 139 6.42 5.36 6.39
CA ARG A 139 5.32 6.35 6.48
C ARG A 139 5.80 7.79 6.63
N ARG A 140 7.13 7.98 6.64
CA ARG A 140 7.77 9.29 6.72
C ARG A 140 8.62 9.49 5.47
N LEU A 141 9.03 10.73 5.26
CA LEU A 141 9.95 11.05 4.18
C LEU A 141 11.18 10.15 4.24
N THR A 142 11.43 9.43 3.15
CA THR A 142 12.59 8.55 3.04
C THR A 142 13.15 8.56 1.63
N ASN A 143 14.44 8.28 1.52
CA ASN A 143 15.11 8.10 0.25
C ASN A 143 15.00 6.64 -0.20
N GLY A 144 14.59 6.41 -1.46
CA GLY A 144 14.39 5.05 -1.98
C GLY A 144 15.63 4.15 -1.92
N ALA A 145 16.82 4.72 -2.18
CA ALA A 145 18.07 3.97 -2.07
C ALA A 145 18.38 3.58 -0.61
N SER A 146 18.06 4.44 0.35
CA SER A 146 18.20 4.12 1.78
C SER A 146 17.22 3.05 2.21
N TYR A 147 16.00 3.09 1.70
CA TYR A 147 15.00 2.05 1.98
C TYR A 147 15.40 0.69 1.38
N ALA A 148 15.94 0.68 0.17
CA ALA A 148 16.47 -0.55 -0.45
C ALA A 148 17.60 -1.16 0.39
N ARG A 149 18.57 -0.34 0.84
CA ARG A 149 19.63 -0.81 1.73
C ARG A 149 19.12 -1.36 3.06
N ALA A 150 18.07 -0.75 3.63
CA ALA A 150 17.44 -1.30 4.83
C ALA A 150 16.82 -2.69 4.59
N CYS A 151 16.25 -2.92 3.42
CA CYS A 151 15.76 -4.24 3.03
C CYS A 151 16.89 -5.25 2.80
N GLU A 152 18.01 -4.81 2.22
CA GLU A 152 19.23 -5.64 2.10
C GLU A 152 19.78 -6.02 3.46
N SER A 153 19.89 -5.05 4.38
CA SER A 153 20.33 -5.31 5.77
C SER A 153 19.38 -6.28 6.50
N LEU A 154 18.08 -6.15 6.29
CA LEU A 154 17.09 -7.10 6.83
C LEU A 154 17.34 -8.52 6.30
N TRP A 155 17.63 -8.66 5.01
CA TRP A 155 17.97 -9.95 4.40
C TRP A 155 19.23 -10.56 4.97
N GLU A 156 20.29 -9.77 5.13
CA GLU A 156 21.56 -10.22 5.72
C GLU A 156 21.37 -10.70 7.16
N GLN A 157 20.58 -9.97 7.94
CA GLN A 157 20.25 -10.36 9.31
C GLN A 157 19.41 -11.63 9.35
N PHE A 158 18.42 -11.77 8.45
CA PHE A 158 17.64 -12.98 8.31
C PHE A 158 18.54 -14.19 8.03
N LEU A 159 19.51 -14.06 7.12
CA LEU A 159 20.47 -15.10 6.82
C LEU A 159 21.40 -15.42 8.01
N SER A 160 21.81 -14.42 8.76
CA SER A 160 22.70 -14.62 9.92
C SER A 160 22.03 -15.44 11.02
N VAL A 161 20.72 -15.30 11.19
CA VAL A 161 19.93 -16.02 12.20
C VAL A 161 19.53 -17.41 11.69
N ASN A 162 19.03 -17.50 10.46
CA ASN A 162 18.42 -18.75 9.96
C ASN A 162 19.37 -19.60 9.09
N GLY A 163 20.52 -19.03 8.70
CA GLY A 163 21.37 -19.65 7.68
C GLY A 163 20.71 -19.65 6.28
N ARG A 164 21.37 -20.34 5.35
CA ARG A 164 20.82 -20.51 3.99
C ARG A 164 19.73 -21.56 3.97
N ILE A 165 18.53 -21.17 3.59
CA ILE A 165 17.37 -22.06 3.41
C ILE A 165 17.33 -22.47 1.93
N CYS A 166 17.28 -23.79 1.67
CA CYS A 166 17.26 -24.32 0.31
C CYS A 166 16.24 -25.46 0.16
N LYS A 167 15.71 -25.61 -1.05
CA LYS A 167 14.80 -26.71 -1.44
C LYS A 167 13.57 -26.81 -0.53
N LYS A 168 13.00 -25.68 -0.14
CA LYS A 168 11.80 -25.59 0.68
C LYS A 168 10.66 -24.93 -0.10
N ARG A 169 9.45 -25.22 0.34
CA ARG A 169 8.24 -24.45 -0.04
C ARG A 169 7.98 -23.46 1.08
N ILE A 170 8.00 -22.19 0.75
CA ILE A 170 7.99 -21.08 1.70
C ILE A 170 6.82 -20.15 1.36
N LEU A 171 6.02 -19.81 2.36
CA LEU A 171 5.06 -18.72 2.30
C LEU A 171 5.62 -17.53 3.06
N VAL A 172 5.80 -16.41 2.38
CA VAL A 172 6.18 -15.12 2.98
C VAL A 172 4.93 -14.28 3.16
N LEU A 173 4.64 -13.91 4.40
CA LEU A 173 3.49 -13.08 4.73
C LEU A 173 3.92 -11.66 5.06
N GLY A 174 3.44 -10.70 4.26
CA GLY A 174 3.47 -9.28 4.60
C GLY A 174 2.25 -8.92 5.42
N THR A 175 2.44 -8.21 6.51
CA THR A 175 1.34 -7.77 7.37
C THR A 175 1.00 -6.31 7.11
N GLU A 176 -0.27 -6.03 6.86
CA GLU A 176 -0.78 -4.68 6.63
C GLU A 176 -0.04 -3.97 5.48
N GLU A 177 0.59 -2.84 5.77
CA GLU A 177 1.30 -2.02 4.78
C GLU A 177 2.77 -2.44 4.57
N ILE A 178 3.25 -3.50 5.24
CA ILE A 178 4.64 -3.99 5.12
C ILE A 178 4.78 -4.98 3.95
N MET A 179 4.32 -4.57 2.78
CA MET A 179 4.34 -5.46 1.60
C MET A 179 5.68 -5.48 0.90
N TYR A 180 6.34 -4.33 0.72
CA TYR A 180 7.60 -4.27 -0.03
C TYR A 180 8.74 -5.06 0.62
N PRO A 181 9.02 -4.95 1.94
CA PRO A 181 10.01 -5.80 2.60
C PRO A 181 9.70 -7.29 2.49
N ALA A 182 8.42 -7.68 2.58
CA ALA A 182 8.00 -9.07 2.43
C ALA A 182 8.28 -9.60 1.01
N LEU A 183 7.91 -8.83 -0.02
CA LEU A 183 8.21 -9.18 -1.42
C LEU A 183 9.72 -9.22 -1.69
N PHE A 184 10.48 -8.30 -1.10
CA PHE A 184 11.94 -8.28 -1.22
C PHE A 184 12.56 -9.56 -0.64
N LEU A 185 12.17 -9.96 0.58
CA LEU A 185 12.61 -11.21 1.20
C LEU A 185 12.18 -12.43 0.38
N GLY A 186 10.95 -12.45 -0.11
CA GLY A 186 10.44 -13.49 -0.98
C GLY A 186 11.31 -13.67 -2.22
N LYS A 187 11.62 -12.58 -2.92
CA LYS A 187 12.50 -12.57 -4.09
C LYS A 187 13.92 -13.09 -3.77
N CYS A 188 14.45 -12.77 -2.59
CA CYS A 188 15.75 -13.28 -2.17
C CYS A 188 15.72 -14.79 -1.90
N LEU A 189 14.65 -15.29 -1.26
CA LEU A 189 14.45 -16.70 -0.96
C LEU A 189 14.18 -17.54 -2.22
N GLU A 190 13.53 -16.98 -3.23
CA GLU A 190 13.12 -17.67 -4.46
C GLU A 190 14.28 -18.21 -5.27
N LYS A 191 15.49 -17.70 -5.05
CA LYS A 191 16.71 -18.18 -5.73
C LYS A 191 16.99 -19.67 -5.50
N ASP A 192 16.61 -20.20 -4.35
CA ASP A 192 16.92 -21.56 -3.93
C ASP A 192 15.67 -22.36 -3.49
N ASN A 193 14.48 -21.75 -3.54
CA ASN A 193 13.25 -22.29 -2.98
C ASN A 193 12.05 -22.03 -3.91
N GLU A 194 10.97 -22.76 -3.66
CA GLU A 194 9.64 -22.43 -4.18
C GLU A 194 8.97 -21.46 -3.19
N VAL A 195 8.71 -20.22 -3.62
CA VAL A 195 8.22 -19.16 -2.73
C VAL A 195 6.90 -18.61 -3.23
N ILE A 196 5.97 -18.42 -2.30
CA ILE A 196 4.72 -17.69 -2.50
C ILE A 196 4.71 -16.52 -1.53
N CYS A 197 4.32 -15.35 -2.01
CA CYS A 197 4.12 -14.17 -1.16
C CYS A 197 2.63 -13.89 -1.03
N HIS A 198 2.20 -13.50 0.16
CA HIS A 198 0.83 -13.10 0.43
C HIS A 198 0.79 -11.94 1.43
N GLY A 199 -0.28 -11.18 1.41
CA GLY A 199 -0.50 -10.07 2.34
C GLY A 199 -1.72 -10.32 3.24
N THR A 200 -1.66 -9.85 4.47
CA THR A 200 -2.86 -9.71 5.27
C THR A 200 -3.58 -8.41 4.89
N THR A 201 -4.88 -8.38 5.04
CA THR A 201 -5.69 -7.18 4.76
C THR A 201 -6.58 -6.85 5.95
N ARG A 202 -6.87 -5.57 6.12
CA ARG A 202 -7.90 -5.09 7.03
C ARG A 202 -9.21 -4.76 6.31
N SER A 203 -9.22 -4.84 4.99
CA SER A 203 -10.45 -4.61 4.22
C SER A 203 -11.51 -5.63 4.63
N PRO A 204 -12.75 -5.21 4.88
CA PRO A 204 -13.87 -6.11 5.03
C PRO A 204 -14.11 -6.78 3.67
N ILE A 205 -13.74 -8.02 3.56
CA ILE A 205 -14.00 -8.84 2.37
C ILE A 205 -15.22 -9.69 2.69
N LEU A 206 -16.26 -9.57 1.88
CA LEU A 206 -17.37 -10.50 1.95
C LEU A 206 -16.89 -11.88 1.50
N VAL A 207 -16.96 -12.84 2.42
CA VAL A 207 -16.68 -14.24 2.07
C VAL A 207 -17.92 -14.78 1.40
N SER A 208 -17.84 -15.09 0.11
CA SER A 208 -18.87 -15.84 -0.61
C SER A 208 -18.39 -17.27 -0.82
N SER A 209 -19.29 -18.21 -0.63
CA SER A 209 -19.10 -19.63 -0.96
C SER A 209 -19.04 -19.86 -2.48
#